data_bc5230b0736ba64b1fe2b244889cb30f
#
_entry.id   bc5230b0736ba64b1fe2b244889cb30f
#
_cell.length_a   1.000
_cell.length_b   1.000
_cell.length_c   1.000
_cell.angle_alpha   90.00
_cell.angle_beta   90.00
_cell.angle_gamma   90.00
#
_symmetry.space_group_name_H-M   'P 1'
#
loop_
_entity.id
_entity.type
_entity.pdbx_description
1 polymer ?
#
loop_
_entity_poly.entity_id
_entity_poly.type
_entity_poly.pdbx_seq_one_letter_code
_entity_poly.pdbx_strand_id
1 'polypeptide(L)'
;VLKGDRDSVELRRAREVRPILDDIDLLLDLHTMQHLAPPLMMSGRLAKGKDLACKVGVPERIVGDSGHAAGRRMRDYGGFDDPSSTKAALMIECGQHWKEASGLLAKESTVRFLEAMGTLEPELLELLENLYVPPSAQQLFNVRETVTITQETFTFVENFVGGEIIRKAGTLIGH
;
A
#
# COMPACT_ATOMS: atom_id res chain seq x y z
N VAL A 1 -18.60 -2.10 8.75
CA VAL A 1 -18.13 -3.28 9.48
C VAL A 1 -17.99 -3.00 10.98
N LEU A 2 -17.50 -1.82 11.40
CA LEU A 2 -17.29 -1.49 12.83
C LEU A 2 -18.56 -1.13 13.61
N LYS A 3 -19.71 -1.02 12.94
CA LYS A 3 -20.99 -0.59 13.53
C LYS A 3 -21.93 -1.74 13.96
N GLY A 4 -21.51 -2.99 13.86
CA GLY A 4 -22.35 -4.14 14.21
C GLY A 4 -22.03 -4.70 15.60
N ASP A 5 -22.96 -5.48 16.16
CA ASP A 5 -22.82 -6.18 17.45
C ASP A 5 -21.92 -7.42 17.37
N ARG A 6 -21.28 -7.65 16.22
CA ARG A 6 -20.29 -8.74 16.07
C ARG A 6 -19.10 -8.49 16.99
N ASP A 7 -18.74 -9.51 17.73
CA ASP A 7 -17.53 -9.52 18.56
C ASP A 7 -16.54 -10.54 18.03
N SER A 8 -15.38 -10.04 17.56
CA SER A 8 -14.23 -10.85 17.22
C SER A 8 -12.96 -10.14 17.71
N VAL A 9 -11.86 -10.87 17.78
CA VAL A 9 -10.56 -10.32 18.21
C VAL A 9 -10.17 -9.13 17.32
N GLU A 10 -10.36 -9.26 16.00
CA GLU A 10 -10.05 -8.24 15.02
C GLU A 10 -10.93 -7.00 15.19
N LEU A 11 -12.23 -7.18 15.44
CA LEU A 11 -13.14 -6.05 15.67
C LEU A 11 -12.86 -5.32 16.97
N ARG A 12 -12.50 -6.04 18.03
CA ARG A 12 -12.05 -5.41 19.28
C ARG A 12 -10.80 -4.58 19.04
N ARG A 13 -9.79 -5.15 18.36
CA ARG A 13 -8.56 -4.44 18.03
C ARG A 13 -8.81 -3.22 17.13
N ALA A 14 -9.66 -3.34 16.13
CA ALA A 14 -10.04 -2.23 15.27
C ALA A 14 -10.70 -1.08 16.03
N ARG A 15 -11.52 -1.39 17.05
CA ARG A 15 -12.12 -0.37 17.93
C ARG A 15 -11.09 0.33 18.82
N GLU A 16 -10.09 -0.41 19.30
CA GLU A 16 -8.98 0.15 20.10
C GLU A 16 -8.07 1.08 19.27
N VAL A 17 -7.78 0.70 18.03
CA VAL A 17 -6.90 1.47 17.13
C VAL A 17 -7.60 2.69 16.55
N ARG A 18 -8.91 2.65 16.39
CA ARG A 18 -9.69 3.71 15.77
C ARG A 18 -9.44 5.11 16.33
N PRO A 19 -9.46 5.35 17.67
CA PRO A 19 -9.17 6.68 18.21
C PRO A 19 -7.80 7.22 17.82
N ILE A 20 -6.80 6.33 17.70
CA ILE A 20 -5.45 6.71 17.24
C ILE A 20 -5.51 7.17 15.78
N LEU A 21 -6.22 6.43 14.91
CA LEU A 21 -6.40 6.82 13.51
C LEU A 21 -7.19 8.11 13.33
N ASP A 22 -8.11 8.39 14.25
CA ASP A 22 -8.88 9.64 14.26
C ASP A 22 -8.00 10.85 14.62
N ASP A 23 -6.93 10.66 15.39
CA ASP A 23 -6.04 11.71 15.90
C ASP A 23 -4.84 12.00 15.00
N ILE A 24 -4.26 10.99 14.34
CA ILE A 24 -3.06 11.15 13.51
C ILE A 24 -3.37 11.81 12.16
N ASP A 25 -2.40 12.57 11.62
CA ASP A 25 -2.48 13.20 10.30
C ASP A 25 -1.93 12.34 9.18
N LEU A 26 -0.94 11.51 9.48
CA LEU A 26 -0.23 10.68 8.50
C LEU A 26 -0.13 9.24 8.97
N LEU A 27 -0.33 8.31 8.06
CA LEU A 27 -0.25 6.87 8.33
C LEU A 27 0.66 6.19 7.30
N LEU A 28 1.61 5.41 7.79
CA LEU A 28 2.34 4.41 7.02
C LEU A 28 1.95 3.02 7.52
N ASP A 29 1.34 2.21 6.66
CA ASP A 29 0.88 0.84 6.94
C ASP A 29 1.75 -0.15 6.16
N LEU A 30 2.56 -0.94 6.87
CA LEU A 30 3.54 -1.84 6.26
C LEU A 30 3.03 -3.28 6.26
N HIS A 31 2.99 -3.85 5.08
CA HIS A 31 2.55 -5.20 4.80
C HIS A 31 3.58 -6.02 4.04
N THR A 32 3.36 -7.31 3.99
CA THR A 32 4.04 -8.26 3.10
C THR A 32 3.02 -9.20 2.47
N MET A 33 3.36 -9.80 1.33
CA MET A 33 2.47 -10.64 0.53
C MET A 33 2.77 -12.12 0.71
N GLN A 34 1.74 -12.96 0.62
CA GLN A 34 1.89 -14.40 0.69
C GLN A 34 2.61 -14.95 -0.56
N HIS A 35 2.25 -14.45 -1.73
CA HIS A 35 2.81 -14.90 -3.01
C HIS A 35 3.94 -13.98 -3.48
N LEU A 36 4.81 -14.53 -4.32
CA LEU A 36 5.87 -13.76 -4.95
C LEU A 36 5.24 -12.74 -5.91
N ALA A 37 5.38 -11.48 -5.57
CA ALA A 37 4.99 -10.36 -6.42
C ALA A 37 5.96 -9.18 -6.17
N PRO A 38 6.15 -8.30 -7.16
CA PRO A 38 6.96 -7.11 -6.95
C PRO A 38 6.36 -6.21 -5.86
N PRO A 39 7.21 -5.58 -5.02
CA PRO A 39 6.75 -4.62 -4.04
C PRO A 39 5.95 -3.48 -4.68
N LEU A 40 4.96 -2.97 -3.97
CA LEU A 40 4.14 -1.87 -4.42
C LEU A 40 3.64 -1.01 -3.24
N MET A 41 3.30 0.24 -3.55
CA MET A 41 2.72 1.18 -2.61
C MET A 41 1.30 1.54 -3.05
N MET A 42 0.34 1.41 -2.16
CA MET A 42 -1.04 1.83 -2.39
C MET A 42 -1.25 3.24 -1.87
N SER A 43 -1.43 4.19 -2.78
CA SER A 43 -1.63 5.61 -2.48
C SER A 43 -3.10 6.04 -2.45
N GLY A 44 -3.99 5.19 -2.97
CA GLY A 44 -5.36 5.56 -3.27
C GLY A 44 -5.49 6.50 -4.47
N ARG A 45 -6.70 6.99 -4.71
CA ARG A 45 -7.01 7.82 -5.88
C ARG A 45 -6.72 9.29 -5.70
N LEU A 46 -6.67 9.77 -4.47
CA LEU A 46 -6.52 11.18 -4.16
C LEU A 46 -5.09 11.68 -4.42
N ALA A 47 -4.96 12.93 -4.88
CA ALA A 47 -3.67 13.55 -5.15
C ALA A 47 -2.75 13.52 -3.92
N LYS A 48 -3.27 13.83 -2.74
CA LYS A 48 -2.50 13.85 -1.49
C LYS A 48 -1.78 12.54 -1.16
N GLY A 49 -2.40 11.38 -1.45
CA GLY A 49 -1.76 10.08 -1.28
C GLY A 49 -0.68 9.83 -2.33
N LYS A 50 -0.91 10.24 -3.58
CA LYS A 50 0.09 10.14 -4.66
C LYS A 50 1.28 11.05 -4.40
N ASP A 51 1.04 12.28 -3.95
CA ASP A 51 2.10 13.24 -3.60
C ASP A 51 2.96 12.71 -2.44
N LEU A 52 2.33 12.12 -1.42
CA LEU A 52 3.04 11.47 -0.33
C LEU A 52 3.87 10.27 -0.82
N ALA A 53 3.31 9.43 -1.71
CA ALA A 53 4.01 8.31 -2.30
C ALA A 53 5.24 8.74 -3.09
N CYS A 54 5.12 9.82 -3.89
CA CYS A 54 6.24 10.39 -4.63
C CYS A 54 7.33 10.96 -3.70
N LYS A 55 6.97 11.56 -2.58
CA LYS A 55 7.93 12.06 -1.58
C LYS A 55 8.71 10.93 -0.92
N VAL A 56 8.04 9.84 -0.56
CA VAL A 56 8.69 8.65 0.02
C VAL A 56 9.62 7.97 -0.99
N GLY A 57 9.26 7.92 -2.28
CA GLY A 57 10.14 7.52 -3.38
C GLY A 57 10.34 6.01 -3.55
N VAL A 58 9.95 5.18 -2.61
CA VAL A 58 10.04 3.71 -2.66
C VAL A 58 8.78 3.05 -2.12
N PRO A 59 8.37 1.88 -2.65
CA PRO A 59 8.91 1.18 -3.83
C PRO A 59 8.59 1.87 -5.16
N GLU A 60 9.11 1.31 -6.24
CA GLU A 60 8.94 1.84 -7.61
C GLU A 60 7.47 1.92 -8.05
N ARG A 61 6.65 0.95 -7.66
CA ARG A 61 5.26 0.84 -8.12
C ARG A 61 4.30 1.53 -7.17
N ILE A 62 3.62 2.57 -7.65
CA ILE A 62 2.53 3.25 -6.94
C ILE A 62 1.20 2.83 -7.55
N VAL A 63 0.30 2.31 -6.73
CA VAL A 63 -1.04 1.88 -7.15
C VAL A 63 -2.09 2.80 -6.57
N GLY A 64 -2.81 3.48 -7.45
CA GLY A 64 -3.97 4.29 -7.12
C GLY A 64 -5.25 3.50 -7.33
N ASP A 65 -5.90 3.05 -6.26
CA ASP A 65 -7.13 2.28 -6.29
C ASP A 65 -8.26 2.91 -5.48
N SER A 66 -9.47 2.35 -5.60
CA SER A 66 -10.69 2.84 -4.93
C SER A 66 -10.98 2.17 -3.60
N GLY A 67 -10.06 1.36 -3.07
CA GLY A 67 -10.31 0.54 -1.90
C GLY A 67 -10.50 -0.94 -2.25
N HIS A 68 -10.72 -1.75 -1.22
CA HIS A 68 -10.81 -3.20 -1.33
C HIS A 68 -12.27 -3.66 -1.29
N ALA A 69 -12.65 -4.63 -2.15
CA ALA A 69 -14.01 -5.16 -2.23
C ALA A 69 -14.49 -5.80 -0.91
N ALA A 70 -13.60 -6.41 -0.14
CA ALA A 70 -13.90 -7.06 1.13
C ALA A 70 -14.00 -6.10 2.34
N GLY A 71 -13.72 -4.81 2.17
CA GLY A 71 -13.81 -3.82 3.24
C GLY A 71 -12.79 -2.70 3.12
N ARG A 72 -12.90 -1.72 4.00
CA ARG A 72 -11.96 -0.60 4.05
C ARG A 72 -10.68 -1.01 4.77
N ARG A 73 -9.54 -0.68 4.17
CA ARG A 73 -8.22 -0.74 4.81
C ARG A 73 -8.05 0.46 5.76
N MET A 74 -7.06 0.44 6.67
CA MET A 74 -6.73 1.61 7.50
C MET A 74 -6.43 2.83 6.64
N ARG A 75 -5.70 2.65 5.53
CA ARG A 75 -5.41 3.68 4.55
C ARG A 75 -6.68 4.36 3.96
N ASP A 76 -7.80 3.64 3.86
CA ASP A 76 -9.07 4.15 3.30
C ASP A 76 -10.01 4.71 4.39
N TYR A 77 -9.55 4.83 5.64
CA TYR A 77 -10.36 5.22 6.77
C TYR A 77 -10.44 6.73 6.95
N GLY A 78 -11.64 7.24 7.24
CA GLY A 78 -11.87 8.61 7.70
C GLY A 78 -11.26 9.67 6.78
N GLY A 79 -10.53 10.60 7.39
CA GLY A 79 -9.88 11.71 6.70
C GLY A 79 -8.83 11.32 5.66
N PHE A 80 -8.28 10.10 5.72
CA PHE A 80 -7.29 9.65 4.73
C PHE A 80 -7.89 9.51 3.33
N ASP A 81 -9.16 9.11 3.21
CA ASP A 81 -9.88 8.98 1.93
C ASP A 81 -10.85 10.14 1.65
N ASP A 82 -10.81 11.19 2.46
CA ASP A 82 -11.63 12.40 2.29
C ASP A 82 -10.83 13.46 1.51
N PRO A 83 -11.30 13.91 0.33
CA PRO A 83 -10.60 14.92 -0.46
C PRO A 83 -10.53 16.31 0.22
N SER A 84 -11.42 16.58 1.19
CA SER A 84 -11.43 17.84 1.95
C SER A 84 -10.47 17.84 3.15
N SER A 85 -9.95 16.67 3.52
CA SER A 85 -9.02 16.50 4.64
C SER A 85 -7.56 16.54 4.19
N THR A 86 -6.69 17.10 5.02
CA THR A 86 -5.24 17.10 4.81
C THR A 86 -4.57 15.78 5.18
N LYS A 87 -5.27 14.92 5.93
CA LYS A 87 -4.76 13.60 6.35
C LYS A 87 -4.43 12.73 5.15
N ALA A 88 -3.29 12.06 5.17
CA ALA A 88 -2.86 11.17 4.10
C ALA A 88 -2.33 9.84 4.66
N ALA A 89 -2.47 8.79 3.86
CA ALA A 89 -2.03 7.45 4.24
C ALA A 89 -1.43 6.69 3.06
N LEU A 90 -0.42 5.88 3.34
CA LEU A 90 0.17 4.92 2.42
C LEU A 90 0.08 3.53 3.02
N MET A 91 -0.15 2.54 2.17
CA MET A 91 0.04 1.13 2.51
C MET A 91 1.11 0.55 1.58
N ILE A 92 2.12 -0.10 2.13
CA ILE A 92 3.21 -0.66 1.34
C ILE A 92 3.22 -2.17 1.49
N GLU A 93 3.12 -2.87 0.37
CA GLU A 93 3.41 -4.28 0.25
C GLU A 93 4.90 -4.45 -0.05
N CYS A 94 5.68 -4.76 0.99
CA CYS A 94 7.14 -4.76 0.91
C CYS A 94 7.74 -5.96 0.17
N GLY A 95 6.92 -6.89 -0.31
CA GLY A 95 7.33 -8.11 -0.99
C GLY A 95 6.83 -9.38 -0.29
N GLN A 96 7.38 -10.53 -0.68
CA GLN A 96 6.92 -11.82 -0.18
C GLN A 96 7.32 -12.03 1.30
N HIS A 97 6.42 -12.67 2.07
CA HIS A 97 6.71 -13.12 3.44
C HIS A 97 8.05 -13.88 3.52
N TRP A 98 8.74 -13.73 4.64
CA TRP A 98 10.00 -14.43 4.96
C TRP A 98 11.21 -14.11 4.06
N LYS A 99 11.09 -13.14 3.14
CA LYS A 99 12.24 -12.64 2.36
C LYS A 99 12.93 -11.51 3.13
N GLU A 100 14.24 -11.60 3.26
CA GLU A 100 15.06 -10.55 3.87
C GLU A 100 14.86 -9.19 3.18
N ALA A 101 14.80 -9.20 1.85
CA ALA A 101 14.54 -8.00 1.04
C ALA A 101 13.25 -7.27 1.43
N SER A 102 12.20 -7.99 1.86
CA SER A 102 10.95 -7.38 2.33
C SER A 102 11.15 -6.60 3.63
N GLY A 103 11.97 -7.14 4.55
CA GLY A 103 12.34 -6.45 5.79
C GLY A 103 13.23 -5.23 5.54
N LEU A 104 14.16 -5.30 4.60
CA LEU A 104 15.00 -4.18 4.20
C LEU A 104 14.17 -3.06 3.58
N LEU A 105 13.26 -3.37 2.66
CA LEU A 105 12.37 -2.39 2.07
C LEU A 105 11.43 -1.75 3.11
N ALA A 106 10.92 -2.51 4.07
CA ALA A 106 10.09 -1.96 5.15
C ALA A 106 10.86 -0.92 5.98
N LYS A 107 12.13 -1.21 6.32
CA LYS A 107 13.00 -0.28 7.02
C LYS A 107 13.27 0.97 6.18
N GLU A 108 13.67 0.80 4.93
CA GLU A 108 13.93 1.92 4.01
C GLU A 108 12.68 2.80 3.83
N SER A 109 11.52 2.20 3.58
CA SER A 109 10.26 2.93 3.43
C SER A 109 9.90 3.72 4.68
N THR A 110 10.15 3.16 5.87
CA THR A 110 9.91 3.86 7.15
C THR A 110 10.80 5.08 7.28
N VAL A 111 12.10 4.93 7.03
CA VAL A 111 13.07 6.04 7.12
C VAL A 111 12.71 7.15 6.14
N ARG A 112 12.46 6.81 4.88
CA ARG A 112 12.07 7.78 3.85
C ARG A 112 10.74 8.48 4.15
N PHE A 113 9.80 7.75 4.75
CA PHE A 113 8.54 8.35 5.21
C PHE A 113 8.80 9.40 6.30
N LEU A 114 9.60 9.08 7.32
CA LEU A 114 9.95 9.98 8.40
C LEU A 114 10.76 11.20 7.90
N GLU A 115 11.68 10.97 6.97
CA GLU A 115 12.44 12.04 6.30
C GLU A 115 11.51 12.96 5.51
N ALA A 116 10.61 12.42 4.69
CA ALA A 116 9.64 13.19 3.92
C ALA A 116 8.71 14.04 4.81
N MET A 117 8.55 13.65 6.08
CA MET A 117 7.78 14.40 7.10
C MET A 117 8.62 15.40 7.88
N GLY A 118 9.95 15.44 7.67
CA GLY A 118 10.85 16.31 8.42
C GLY A 118 10.95 15.95 9.90
N THR A 119 10.74 14.68 10.25
CA THR A 119 10.76 14.18 11.64
C THR A 119 12.03 13.44 12.00
N LEU A 120 12.94 13.24 11.03
CA LEU A 120 14.25 12.64 11.29
C LEU A 120 15.26 13.67 11.72
N GLU A 121 15.96 13.37 12.81
CA GLU A 121 17.13 14.14 13.23
C GLU A 121 18.30 13.91 12.25
N PRO A 122 19.12 14.96 11.94
CA PRO A 122 20.22 14.86 10.98
C PRO A 122 21.20 13.73 11.30
N GLU A 123 21.48 13.50 12.59
CA GLU A 123 22.39 12.47 13.06
C GLU A 123 21.89 11.05 12.73
N LEU A 124 20.57 10.88 12.71
CA LEU A 124 19.96 9.60 12.34
C LEU A 124 20.04 9.37 10.83
N LEU A 125 19.93 10.43 10.03
CA LEU A 125 20.10 10.36 8.58
C LEU A 125 21.48 9.84 8.20
N GLU A 126 22.55 10.32 8.82
CA GLU A 126 23.92 9.85 8.56
C GLU A 126 24.08 8.36 8.86
N LEU A 127 23.46 7.86 9.95
CA LEU A 127 23.49 6.45 10.30
C LEU A 127 22.73 5.57 9.29
N LEU A 128 21.78 6.14 8.58
CA LEU A 128 20.89 5.45 7.65
C LEU A 128 21.31 5.57 6.19
N GLU A 129 22.35 6.36 5.88
CA GLU A 129 22.86 6.53 4.50
C GLU A 129 23.17 5.19 3.79
N ASN A 130 23.61 4.20 4.54
CA ASN A 130 23.87 2.85 4.00
C ASN A 130 22.60 2.06 3.64
N LEU A 131 21.42 2.51 4.05
CA LEU A 131 20.13 1.91 3.68
C LEU A 131 19.55 2.52 2.40
N TYR A 132 20.11 3.64 1.94
CA TYR A 132 19.62 4.33 0.76
C TYR A 132 20.14 3.68 -0.53
N VAL A 133 19.26 2.94 -1.17
CA VAL A 133 19.42 2.63 -2.60
C VAL A 133 18.83 3.82 -3.37
N PRO A 134 19.54 4.38 -4.38
CA PRO A 134 18.94 5.43 -5.21
C PRO A 134 17.57 4.98 -5.74
N PRO A 135 16.50 5.75 -5.56
CA PRO A 135 15.18 5.33 -5.98
C PRO A 135 15.13 5.17 -7.49
N SER A 136 14.58 4.07 -7.96
CA SER A 136 14.18 3.90 -9.35
C SER A 136 13.08 4.90 -9.69
N ALA A 137 12.92 5.25 -10.96
CA ALA A 137 11.80 6.07 -11.40
C ALA A 137 10.48 5.39 -11.04
N GLN A 138 9.66 6.06 -10.24
CA GLN A 138 8.38 5.52 -9.83
C GLN A 138 7.39 5.43 -10.98
N GLN A 139 6.60 4.38 -11.00
CA GLN A 139 5.56 4.10 -11.99
C GLN A 139 4.19 4.15 -11.32
N LEU A 140 3.30 5.00 -11.84
CA LEU A 140 1.94 5.14 -11.32
C LEU A 140 0.95 4.26 -12.10
N PHE A 141 0.34 3.32 -11.40
CA PHE A 141 -0.73 2.46 -11.89
C PHE A 141 -2.08 2.94 -11.37
N ASN A 142 -2.99 3.32 -12.23
CA ASN A 142 -4.35 3.65 -11.83
C ASN A 142 -5.26 2.44 -12.07
N VAL A 143 -5.80 1.86 -11.01
CA VAL A 143 -6.79 0.78 -11.09
C VAL A 143 -8.10 1.38 -11.61
N ARG A 144 -8.54 0.95 -12.78
CA ARG A 144 -9.80 1.38 -13.40
C ARG A 144 -10.95 0.45 -13.06
N GLU A 145 -10.66 -0.84 -13.04
CA GLU A 145 -11.67 -1.87 -12.86
C GLU A 145 -11.07 -3.05 -12.09
N THR A 146 -11.90 -3.66 -11.25
CA THR A 146 -11.58 -4.91 -10.57
C THR A 146 -12.52 -5.99 -11.08
N VAL A 147 -11.96 -7.05 -11.65
CA VAL A 147 -12.73 -8.22 -12.07
C VAL A 147 -12.68 -9.26 -10.96
N THR A 148 -13.83 -9.53 -10.34
CA THR A 148 -13.94 -10.56 -9.30
C THR A 148 -14.23 -11.89 -9.94
N ILE A 149 -13.37 -12.88 -9.67
CA ILE A 149 -13.59 -14.27 -10.08
C ILE A 149 -14.69 -14.86 -9.18
N THR A 150 -15.77 -15.33 -9.80
CA THR A 150 -16.93 -15.92 -9.10
C THR A 150 -17.02 -17.43 -9.27
N GLN A 151 -16.17 -18.02 -10.09
CA GLN A 151 -16.14 -19.46 -10.39
C GLN A 151 -15.00 -20.12 -9.60
N GLU A 152 -15.30 -21.21 -8.90
CA GLU A 152 -14.30 -21.96 -8.13
C GLU A 152 -13.25 -22.66 -9.02
N THR A 153 -13.57 -22.90 -10.28
CA THR A 153 -12.72 -23.61 -11.26
C THR A 153 -11.86 -22.69 -12.11
N PHE A 154 -11.81 -21.38 -11.80
CA PHE A 154 -11.02 -20.44 -12.59
C PHE A 154 -9.54 -20.78 -12.57
N THR A 155 -8.91 -20.78 -13.73
CA THR A 155 -7.47 -21.00 -13.89
C THR A 155 -6.88 -19.95 -14.83
N PHE A 156 -5.78 -19.31 -14.41
CA PHE A 156 -5.01 -18.45 -15.30
C PHE A 156 -4.32 -19.26 -16.41
N VAL A 157 -4.22 -18.71 -17.62
CA VAL A 157 -3.54 -19.36 -18.76
C VAL A 157 -2.02 -19.37 -18.61
N GLU A 158 -1.48 -18.48 -17.79
CA GLU A 158 -0.05 -18.40 -17.46
C GLU A 158 0.14 -17.85 -16.04
N ASN A 159 1.36 -17.90 -15.54
CA ASN A 159 1.67 -17.40 -14.19
C ASN A 159 1.88 -15.89 -14.22
N PHE A 160 0.83 -15.13 -14.03
CA PHE A 160 0.90 -13.68 -13.88
C PHE A 160 1.42 -13.30 -12.49
N VAL A 161 2.42 -12.43 -12.44
CA VAL A 161 3.03 -11.95 -11.19
C VAL A 161 2.58 -10.52 -10.81
N GLY A 162 1.83 -9.86 -11.69
CA GLY A 162 1.30 -8.50 -11.49
C GLY A 162 2.11 -7.42 -12.21
N GLY A 163 1.41 -6.51 -12.87
CA GLY A 163 1.97 -5.41 -13.65
C GLY A 163 2.31 -5.76 -15.11
N GLU A 164 1.87 -6.91 -15.60
CA GLU A 164 2.03 -7.30 -17.00
C GLU A 164 1.28 -6.36 -17.94
N ILE A 165 1.88 -6.05 -19.08
CA ILE A 165 1.25 -5.26 -20.13
C ILE A 165 0.67 -6.19 -21.20
N ILE A 166 -0.64 -6.41 -21.17
CA ILE A 166 -1.37 -7.18 -22.17
C ILE A 166 -1.86 -6.22 -23.27
N ARG A 167 -1.14 -6.20 -24.38
CA ARG A 167 -1.33 -5.17 -25.43
C ARG A 167 -2.54 -5.40 -26.33
N LYS A 168 -2.99 -6.62 -26.48
CA LYS A 168 -4.06 -6.98 -27.43
C LYS A 168 -5.39 -7.19 -26.71
N ALA A 169 -6.41 -6.43 -27.08
CA ALA A 169 -7.77 -6.68 -26.60
C ALA A 169 -8.25 -8.08 -27.01
N GLY A 170 -8.97 -8.74 -26.12
CA GLY A 170 -9.44 -10.12 -26.33
C GLY A 170 -8.38 -11.20 -26.04
N THR A 171 -7.19 -10.85 -25.55
CA THR A 171 -6.24 -11.86 -25.06
C THR A 171 -6.86 -12.59 -23.87
N LEU A 172 -6.91 -13.93 -23.96
CA LEU A 172 -7.39 -14.79 -22.88
C LEU A 172 -6.38 -14.75 -21.72
N ILE A 173 -6.85 -14.42 -20.52
CA ILE A 173 -6.04 -14.40 -19.30
C ILE A 173 -6.39 -15.55 -18.35
N GLY A 174 -7.54 -16.17 -18.52
CA GLY A 174 -7.99 -17.31 -17.73
C GLY A 174 -9.32 -17.87 -18.20
N HIS A 175 -9.69 -19.02 -17.69
CA HIS A 175 -10.93 -19.74 -18.00
C HIS A 175 -11.43 -20.53 -16.80
#